data_52599ad7aef893f7ef222888b310976a
#
_entry.id   52599ad7aef893f7ef222888b310976a
#
_cell.length_a   1.000
_cell.length_b   1.000
_cell.length_c   1.000
_cell.angle_alpha   90.00
_cell.angle_beta   90.00
_cell.angle_gamma   90.00
#
_symmetry.space_group_name_H-M   'P 1'
#
loop_
_entity.id
_entity.type
_entity.pdbx_description
1 polymer ?
#
loop_
_entity_poly.entity_id
_entity_poly.type
_entity_poly.pdbx_seq_one_letter_code
_entity_poly.pdbx_strand_id
1 'polypeptide(L)'
;MSANLNFVDNFDSIDEVQFSKLIRKNDAPFIQYSFLKALENSGCVGRDLGWTPKHLVKSNENVLSGFLPMYIKNNSHGEFVFDHSWSYALNRAGRNYYPKLLTAIPFTPCETRKIITESGANEYVEKIIAFMEEKNIESWHVLYPDADLKELFLENNLIERFGYKFIWKNKEYETFDDYLNIFKSRQRKNIKNERKKISDLNITFQIKESDSLTLEDWEEFFKFYKNTYEERLQRPYLNIDFFKEIHKFKKTLKPVIFFAVHDDKKIAGSLCFIGNDTLYGRHWGSSFNIDSLHFETCFYQGIEFCINKKIKYFDPGVQGEHKIRRGFEPKRTSSFHYIKENDFRNAINEFCEKEEVEINRYLKACERLSLIHI
;
A
#
# COMPACT_ATOMS: atom_id res chain seq x y z
N MET A 1 23.37 -28.92 -0.32
CA MET A 1 23.06 -28.56 -1.73
C MET A 1 22.76 -27.06 -1.75
N SER A 2 23.35 -26.32 -2.69
CA SER A 2 23.16 -24.86 -2.73
C SER A 2 21.77 -24.52 -3.28
N ALA A 3 21.03 -23.70 -2.55
CA ALA A 3 19.79 -23.13 -3.05
C ALA A 3 20.06 -22.30 -4.30
N ASN A 4 19.23 -22.44 -5.32
CA ASN A 4 19.37 -21.68 -6.56
C ASN A 4 18.48 -20.43 -6.52
N LEU A 5 19.09 -19.25 -6.65
CA LEU A 5 18.40 -17.96 -6.66
C LEU A 5 18.41 -17.39 -8.08
N ASN A 6 17.25 -17.36 -8.72
CA ASN A 6 17.06 -16.97 -10.11
C ASN A 6 16.09 -15.79 -10.29
N PHE A 7 16.34 -15.01 -11.33
CA PHE A 7 15.38 -14.00 -11.80
C PHE A 7 14.30 -14.64 -12.65
N VAL A 8 13.06 -14.20 -12.44
CA VAL A 8 11.90 -14.54 -13.28
C VAL A 8 11.20 -13.25 -13.71
N ASP A 9 10.69 -13.25 -14.94
CA ASP A 9 10.14 -12.06 -15.60
C ASP A 9 8.61 -11.97 -15.49
N ASN A 10 7.98 -12.93 -14.85
CA ASN A 10 6.53 -12.97 -14.61
C ASN A 10 6.16 -14.07 -13.59
N PHE A 11 4.89 -14.08 -13.19
CA PHE A 11 4.33 -15.08 -12.29
C PHE A 11 3.92 -16.41 -12.96
N ASP A 12 4.03 -16.54 -14.30
CA ASP A 12 3.63 -17.78 -14.99
C ASP A 12 4.50 -18.98 -14.64
N SER A 13 5.76 -18.72 -14.29
CA SER A 13 6.73 -19.74 -13.89
C SER A 13 6.67 -20.10 -12.40
N ILE A 14 5.81 -19.45 -11.62
CA ILE A 14 5.71 -19.64 -10.16
C ILE A 14 4.48 -20.48 -9.84
N ASP A 15 4.68 -21.61 -9.17
CA ASP A 15 3.60 -22.48 -8.71
C ASP A 15 2.85 -21.85 -7.53
N GLU A 16 1.53 -21.66 -7.70
CA GLU A 16 0.65 -21.02 -6.71
C GLU A 16 0.63 -21.78 -5.38
N VAL A 17 0.59 -23.12 -5.43
CA VAL A 17 0.50 -23.95 -4.22
C VAL A 17 1.77 -23.86 -3.41
N GLN A 18 2.92 -23.88 -4.07
CA GLN A 18 4.21 -23.72 -3.40
C GLN A 18 4.37 -22.30 -2.85
N PHE A 19 4.00 -21.27 -3.63
CA PHE A 19 4.06 -19.89 -3.18
C PHE A 19 3.20 -19.65 -1.94
N SER A 20 1.98 -20.20 -1.93
CA SER A 20 1.04 -20.03 -0.80
C SER A 20 1.58 -20.60 0.51
N LYS A 21 2.45 -21.61 0.46
CA LYS A 21 3.13 -22.18 1.66
C LYS A 21 4.15 -21.21 2.27
N LEU A 22 4.69 -20.27 1.50
CA LEU A 22 5.64 -19.27 1.98
C LEU A 22 4.95 -18.12 2.71
N ILE A 23 3.65 -17.93 2.49
CA ILE A 23 2.88 -16.82 3.04
C ILE A 23 2.49 -17.11 4.49
N ARG A 24 2.79 -16.14 5.36
CA ARG A 24 2.42 -16.21 6.78
C ARG A 24 1.04 -15.59 7.01
N LYS A 25 0.37 -16.01 8.07
CA LYS A 25 -0.95 -15.50 8.46
C LYS A 25 -0.98 -13.97 8.62
N ASN A 26 0.11 -13.37 9.07
CA ASN A 26 0.21 -11.93 9.32
C ASN A 26 0.70 -11.13 8.11
N ASP A 27 1.01 -11.78 6.99
CA ASP A 27 1.36 -11.05 5.78
C ASP A 27 0.14 -10.29 5.25
N ALA A 28 0.39 -9.09 4.72
CA ALA A 28 -0.68 -8.32 4.08
C ALA A 28 -1.22 -9.05 2.84
N PRO A 29 -2.51 -8.88 2.50
CA PRO A 29 -3.12 -9.55 1.33
C PRO A 29 -2.38 -9.30 0.01
N PHE A 30 -1.66 -8.20 -0.07
CA PHE A 30 -1.03 -7.69 -1.29
C PHE A 30 0.26 -8.42 -1.69
N ILE A 31 0.90 -9.18 -0.78
CA ILE A 31 2.06 -10.01 -1.09
C ILE A 31 1.65 -11.43 -1.52
N GLN A 32 0.36 -11.76 -1.49
CA GLN A 32 -0.12 -13.07 -1.92
C GLN A 32 0.02 -13.25 -3.44
N TYR A 33 0.22 -14.50 -3.86
CA TYR A 33 0.29 -14.88 -5.27
C TYR A 33 -0.83 -14.28 -6.11
N SER A 34 -2.06 -14.43 -5.63
CA SER A 34 -3.27 -13.98 -6.31
C SER A 34 -3.31 -12.48 -6.58
N PHE A 35 -2.79 -11.64 -5.67
CA PHE A 35 -2.74 -10.20 -5.87
C PHE A 35 -1.68 -9.79 -6.89
N LEU A 36 -0.48 -10.32 -6.76
CA LEU A 36 0.64 -10.03 -7.67
C LEU A 36 0.36 -10.55 -9.09
N LYS A 37 -0.20 -11.76 -9.17
CA LYS A 37 -0.64 -12.36 -10.43
C LYS A 37 -1.75 -11.55 -11.10
N ALA A 38 -2.71 -11.02 -10.33
CA ALA A 38 -3.77 -10.17 -10.86
C ALA A 38 -3.22 -8.88 -11.50
N LEU A 39 -2.19 -8.27 -10.92
CA LEU A 39 -1.51 -7.10 -11.50
C LEU A 39 -0.86 -7.40 -12.86
N GLU A 40 -0.23 -8.55 -12.99
CA GLU A 40 0.40 -8.96 -14.25
C GLU A 40 -0.63 -9.38 -15.30
N ASN A 41 -1.57 -10.26 -14.95
CA ASN A 41 -2.61 -10.76 -15.87
C ASN A 41 -3.46 -9.63 -16.46
N SER A 42 -3.74 -8.61 -15.67
CA SER A 42 -4.52 -7.45 -16.11
C SER A 42 -3.72 -6.45 -16.94
N GLY A 43 -2.39 -6.63 -17.05
CA GLY A 43 -1.52 -5.65 -17.71
C GLY A 43 -1.41 -4.32 -16.95
N CYS A 44 -1.73 -4.28 -15.64
CA CYS A 44 -1.51 -3.08 -14.82
C CYS A 44 -0.03 -2.84 -14.52
N VAL A 45 0.81 -3.85 -14.63
CA VAL A 45 2.27 -3.78 -14.60
C VAL A 45 2.83 -4.33 -15.92
N GLY A 46 3.96 -3.80 -16.35
CA GLY A 46 4.60 -4.18 -17.61
C GLY A 46 5.59 -3.13 -18.07
N ARG A 47 6.36 -3.44 -19.11
CA ARG A 47 7.42 -2.60 -19.65
C ARG A 47 6.91 -1.22 -20.07
N ASP A 48 5.78 -1.19 -20.76
CA ASP A 48 5.22 0.07 -21.32
C ASP A 48 4.68 1.01 -20.24
N LEU A 49 4.39 0.47 -19.06
CA LEU A 49 3.97 1.24 -17.87
C LEU A 49 5.15 1.60 -16.96
N GLY A 50 6.35 1.15 -17.31
CA GLY A 50 7.55 1.36 -16.50
C GLY A 50 7.61 0.53 -15.22
N TRP A 51 6.90 -0.59 -15.18
CA TRP A 51 6.91 -1.60 -14.12
C TRP A 51 7.26 -2.96 -14.71
N THR A 52 8.50 -3.17 -15.18
CA THR A 52 8.90 -4.45 -15.77
C THR A 52 9.21 -5.46 -14.68
N PRO A 53 8.45 -6.56 -14.54
CA PRO A 53 8.73 -7.57 -13.53
C PRO A 53 10.12 -8.17 -13.68
N LYS A 54 10.79 -8.39 -12.57
CA LYS A 54 12.11 -9.04 -12.49
C LYS A 54 12.28 -9.65 -11.09
N HIS A 55 11.35 -10.55 -10.75
CA HIS A 55 11.30 -11.13 -9.40
C HIS A 55 12.47 -12.08 -9.14
N LEU A 56 12.85 -12.21 -7.86
CA LEU A 56 13.82 -13.23 -7.43
C LEU A 56 13.09 -14.39 -6.78
N VAL A 57 13.41 -15.58 -7.26
CA VAL A 57 12.85 -16.85 -6.79
C VAL A 57 13.98 -17.72 -6.26
N LYS A 58 13.87 -18.19 -5.02
CA LYS A 58 14.76 -19.16 -4.42
C LYS A 58 14.11 -20.54 -4.46
N SER A 59 14.83 -21.53 -4.98
CA SER A 59 14.36 -22.92 -5.04
C SER A 59 15.42 -23.90 -4.58
N ASN A 60 14.98 -24.96 -3.89
CA ASN A 60 15.79 -26.13 -3.54
C ASN A 60 15.17 -27.35 -4.22
N GLU A 61 15.91 -28.04 -5.08
CA GLU A 61 15.42 -29.26 -5.76
C GLU A 61 14.04 -29.07 -6.43
N ASN A 62 13.84 -27.93 -7.11
CA ASN A 62 12.58 -27.50 -7.73
C ASN A 62 11.43 -27.18 -6.75
N VAL A 63 11.69 -27.13 -5.44
CA VAL A 63 10.73 -26.66 -4.45
C VAL A 63 10.99 -25.19 -4.16
N LEU A 64 9.95 -24.35 -4.32
CA LEU A 64 10.02 -22.93 -4.01
C LEU A 64 10.28 -22.73 -2.51
N SER A 65 11.37 -22.05 -2.16
CA SER A 65 11.78 -21.77 -0.79
C SER A 65 11.92 -20.30 -0.45
N GLY A 66 11.71 -19.44 -1.45
CA GLY A 66 11.69 -18.00 -1.20
C GLY A 66 11.35 -17.15 -2.43
N PHE A 67 11.00 -15.90 -2.17
CA PHE A 67 10.53 -14.96 -3.18
C PHE A 67 10.82 -13.51 -2.78
N LEU A 68 11.13 -12.67 -3.76
CA LEU A 68 11.24 -11.22 -3.62
C LEU A 68 10.59 -10.55 -4.83
N PRO A 69 9.53 -9.72 -4.64
CA PRO A 69 8.95 -8.94 -5.72
C PRO A 69 9.91 -7.83 -6.14
N MET A 70 10.32 -7.82 -7.39
CA MET A 70 11.20 -6.78 -7.94
C MET A 70 10.75 -6.36 -9.32
N TYR A 71 10.98 -5.09 -9.62
CA TYR A 71 10.65 -4.47 -10.90
C TYR A 71 11.80 -3.60 -11.37
N ILE A 72 12.03 -3.60 -12.68
CA ILE A 72 12.85 -2.59 -13.34
C ILE A 72 11.93 -1.41 -13.65
N LYS A 73 12.26 -0.23 -13.13
CA LYS A 73 11.44 0.99 -13.19
C LYS A 73 12.05 2.02 -14.13
N ASN A 74 11.23 2.55 -15.04
CA ASN A 74 11.60 3.65 -15.95
C ASN A 74 10.98 5.00 -15.55
N ASN A 75 10.23 5.04 -14.46
CA ASN A 75 9.62 6.22 -13.85
C ASN A 75 9.30 5.93 -12.38
N SER A 76 8.88 6.93 -11.59
CA SER A 76 8.49 6.75 -10.17
C SER A 76 6.98 6.77 -9.94
N HIS A 77 6.16 6.55 -10.99
CA HIS A 77 4.71 6.50 -10.83
C HIS A 77 4.26 5.26 -10.04
N GLY A 78 3.32 5.47 -9.11
CA GLY A 78 2.68 4.40 -8.34
C GLY A 78 3.51 3.83 -7.18
N GLU A 79 4.62 4.47 -6.79
CA GLU A 79 5.52 4.05 -5.71
C GLU A 79 5.10 4.59 -4.34
N PHE A 80 4.52 5.80 -4.29
CA PHE A 80 4.14 6.52 -3.07
C PHE A 80 5.30 6.85 -2.12
N VAL A 81 6.54 6.75 -2.60
CA VAL A 81 7.76 7.30 -2.00
C VAL A 81 8.36 8.22 -3.04
N PHE A 82 8.35 9.53 -2.75
CA PHE A 82 8.67 10.54 -3.76
C PHE A 82 10.16 10.81 -3.83
N ASP A 83 10.78 10.43 -4.94
CA ASP A 83 12.21 10.56 -5.23
C ASP A 83 12.51 11.51 -6.41
N HIS A 84 11.56 12.36 -6.77
CA HIS A 84 11.70 13.29 -7.91
C HIS A 84 12.91 14.23 -7.77
N SER A 85 13.19 14.68 -6.54
CA SER A 85 14.38 15.53 -6.25
C SER A 85 15.68 14.79 -6.51
N TRP A 86 15.75 13.48 -6.24
CA TRP A 86 16.91 12.64 -6.50
C TRP A 86 17.14 12.44 -8.00
N SER A 87 16.06 12.11 -8.72
CA SER A 87 16.10 12.01 -10.19
C SER A 87 16.55 13.33 -10.83
N TYR A 88 16.03 14.46 -10.37
CA TYR A 88 16.43 15.77 -10.86
C TYR A 88 17.90 16.08 -10.58
N ALA A 89 18.39 15.80 -9.37
CA ALA A 89 19.78 16.05 -8.98
C ALA A 89 20.75 15.21 -9.82
N LEU A 90 20.45 13.92 -10.03
CA LEU A 90 21.29 13.02 -10.82
C LEU A 90 21.32 13.44 -12.31
N ASN A 91 20.16 13.78 -12.87
CA ASN A 91 20.08 14.28 -14.26
C ASN A 91 20.88 15.59 -14.44
N ARG A 92 20.88 16.49 -13.47
CA ARG A 92 21.73 17.71 -13.51
C ARG A 92 23.22 17.41 -13.47
N ALA A 93 23.61 16.31 -12.85
CA ALA A 93 24.98 15.81 -12.84
C ALA A 93 25.34 15.04 -14.14
N GLY A 94 24.48 15.05 -15.17
CA GLY A 94 24.71 14.37 -16.44
C GLY A 94 24.57 12.84 -16.37
N ARG A 95 23.86 12.32 -15.39
CA ARG A 95 23.71 10.88 -15.14
C ARG A 95 22.23 10.48 -15.19
N ASN A 96 21.98 9.24 -15.55
CA ASN A 96 20.63 8.68 -15.66
C ASN A 96 20.18 8.10 -14.33
N TYR A 97 19.04 8.54 -13.81
CA TYR A 97 18.39 7.94 -12.63
C TYR A 97 17.63 6.66 -12.99
N TYR A 98 17.12 6.59 -14.20
CA TYR A 98 16.40 5.41 -14.70
C TYR A 98 17.24 4.67 -15.76
N PRO A 99 17.11 3.35 -15.88
CA PRO A 99 16.26 2.48 -15.04
C PRO A 99 16.80 2.32 -13.63
N LYS A 100 15.89 2.12 -12.66
CA LYS A 100 16.21 1.76 -11.28
C LYS A 100 15.57 0.42 -10.92
N LEU A 101 16.08 -0.27 -9.90
CA LEU A 101 15.41 -1.45 -9.33
C LEU A 101 14.46 -1.04 -8.21
N LEU A 102 13.33 -1.72 -8.13
CA LEU A 102 12.33 -1.46 -7.11
C LEU A 102 11.77 -2.77 -6.53
N THR A 103 11.91 -2.96 -5.24
CA THR A 103 11.25 -4.00 -4.45
C THR A 103 10.06 -3.37 -3.74
N ALA A 104 8.86 -3.58 -4.26
CA ALA A 104 7.60 -3.01 -3.76
C ALA A 104 6.40 -3.85 -4.21
N ILE A 105 5.25 -3.62 -3.59
CA ILE A 105 3.97 -4.04 -4.16
C ILE A 105 3.45 -2.89 -5.02
N PRO A 106 3.23 -3.08 -6.32
CA PRO A 106 2.78 -2.01 -7.19
C PRO A 106 1.49 -1.33 -6.70
N PHE A 107 1.47 -0.02 -6.76
CA PHE A 107 0.31 0.84 -6.41
C PHE A 107 -0.21 0.66 -4.97
N THR A 108 0.59 0.03 -4.08
CA THR A 108 0.11 -0.42 -2.76
C THR A 108 1.13 -0.05 -1.67
N PRO A 109 0.99 1.13 -1.05
CA PRO A 109 1.88 1.60 0.03
C PRO A 109 1.56 0.90 1.36
N CYS A 110 1.88 -0.39 1.45
CA CYS A 110 1.60 -1.25 2.58
C CYS A 110 2.87 -1.91 3.09
N GLU A 111 3.08 -1.82 4.41
CA GLU A 111 4.16 -2.54 5.07
C GLU A 111 3.87 -4.04 5.05
N THR A 112 4.80 -4.81 4.49
CA THR A 112 4.76 -6.28 4.46
C THR A 112 6.14 -6.81 4.16
N ARG A 113 6.37 -8.09 4.40
CA ARG A 113 7.63 -8.75 4.02
C ARG A 113 7.94 -8.50 2.55
N LYS A 114 9.18 -8.16 2.25
CA LYS A 114 9.68 -7.97 0.88
C LYS A 114 10.65 -9.08 0.47
N ILE A 115 11.33 -9.70 1.43
CA ILE A 115 12.08 -10.94 1.22
C ILE A 115 11.32 -12.06 1.95
N ILE A 116 10.72 -12.94 1.20
CA ILE A 116 9.97 -14.08 1.72
C ILE A 116 10.93 -15.27 1.68
N THR A 117 11.52 -15.62 2.81
CA THR A 117 12.42 -16.77 2.97
C THR A 117 12.49 -17.15 4.44
N GLU A 118 12.87 -18.38 4.73
CA GLU A 118 13.16 -18.83 6.09
C GLU A 118 14.62 -18.56 6.47
N SER A 119 15.54 -18.55 5.49
CA SER A 119 16.96 -18.34 5.71
C SER A 119 17.63 -17.76 4.46
N GLY A 120 18.84 -17.18 4.66
CA GLY A 120 19.66 -16.68 3.57
C GLY A 120 19.09 -15.43 2.91
N ALA A 121 18.49 -14.52 3.68
CA ALA A 121 17.97 -13.25 3.15
C ALA A 121 19.09 -12.39 2.53
N ASN A 122 20.32 -12.49 3.03
CA ASN A 122 21.49 -11.77 2.49
C ASN A 122 21.83 -12.17 1.06
N GLU A 123 21.60 -13.42 0.67
CA GLU A 123 21.82 -13.90 -0.70
C GLU A 123 21.00 -13.11 -1.74
N TYR A 124 19.81 -12.64 -1.36
CA TYR A 124 18.99 -11.80 -2.24
C TYR A 124 19.63 -10.42 -2.46
N VAL A 125 20.15 -9.81 -1.39
CA VAL A 125 20.83 -8.53 -1.46
C VAL A 125 22.07 -8.61 -2.34
N GLU A 126 22.93 -9.61 -2.11
CA GLU A 126 24.12 -9.86 -2.90
C GLU A 126 23.79 -10.09 -4.37
N LYS A 127 22.75 -10.90 -4.65
CA LYS A 127 22.31 -11.18 -6.03
C LYS A 127 21.80 -9.94 -6.74
N ILE A 128 21.07 -9.07 -6.04
CA ILE A 128 20.56 -7.81 -6.60
C ILE A 128 21.72 -6.85 -6.89
N ILE A 129 22.67 -6.70 -5.97
CA ILE A 129 23.85 -5.84 -6.16
C ILE A 129 24.68 -6.34 -7.36
N ALA A 130 24.92 -7.65 -7.47
CA ALA A 130 25.63 -8.22 -8.63
C ALA A 130 24.88 -7.94 -9.96
N PHE A 131 23.55 -8.05 -9.95
CA PHE A 131 22.73 -7.72 -11.13
C PHE A 131 22.80 -6.23 -11.49
N MET A 132 22.82 -5.34 -10.49
CA MET A 132 22.99 -3.90 -10.72
C MET A 132 24.33 -3.59 -11.38
N GLU A 133 25.41 -4.25 -10.95
CA GLU A 133 26.73 -4.08 -11.57
C GLU A 133 26.74 -4.57 -13.02
N GLU A 134 26.21 -5.77 -13.27
CA GLU A 134 26.11 -6.34 -14.62
C GLU A 134 25.32 -5.44 -15.59
N LYS A 135 24.18 -4.90 -15.12
CA LYS A 135 23.26 -4.10 -15.95
C LYS A 135 23.53 -2.60 -15.88
N ASN A 136 24.57 -2.17 -15.15
CA ASN A 136 24.89 -0.78 -14.90
C ASN A 136 23.69 0.05 -14.40
N ILE A 137 22.96 -0.48 -13.41
CA ILE A 137 21.82 0.19 -12.77
C ILE A 137 22.34 0.95 -11.54
N GLU A 138 21.92 2.20 -11.39
CA GLU A 138 22.45 3.11 -10.37
C GLU A 138 21.88 2.89 -8.97
N SER A 139 20.61 2.48 -8.87
CA SER A 139 19.93 2.39 -7.58
C SER A 139 18.95 1.25 -7.47
N TRP A 140 18.80 0.76 -6.24
CA TRP A 140 17.76 -0.18 -5.83
C TRP A 140 17.02 0.37 -4.62
N HIS A 141 15.69 0.32 -4.66
CA HIS A 141 14.81 0.85 -3.63
C HIS A 141 13.90 -0.24 -3.09
N VAL A 142 13.77 -0.32 -1.77
CA VAL A 142 12.86 -1.25 -1.07
C VAL A 142 11.82 -0.41 -0.34
N LEU A 143 10.56 -0.48 -0.77
CA LEU A 143 9.51 0.38 -0.23
C LEU A 143 8.61 -0.40 0.74
N TYR A 144 8.34 0.20 1.88
CA TYR A 144 7.46 -0.33 2.92
C TYR A 144 7.79 -1.78 3.33
N PRO A 145 9.08 -2.14 3.58
CA PRO A 145 9.39 -3.44 4.16
C PRO A 145 8.84 -3.53 5.58
N ASP A 146 8.70 -4.76 6.06
CA ASP A 146 8.54 -5.00 7.50
C ASP A 146 9.82 -4.67 8.29
N ALA A 147 9.70 -4.57 9.59
CA ALA A 147 10.82 -4.17 10.45
C ALA A 147 11.93 -5.25 10.54
N ASP A 148 11.61 -6.50 10.26
CA ASP A 148 12.52 -7.64 10.42
C ASP A 148 13.76 -7.57 9.51
N LEU A 149 13.64 -6.84 8.39
CA LEU A 149 14.71 -6.70 7.40
C LEU A 149 15.60 -5.46 7.59
N LYS A 150 15.31 -4.64 8.60
CA LYS A 150 16.04 -3.38 8.80
C LYS A 150 17.54 -3.57 8.96
N GLU A 151 17.94 -4.42 9.89
CA GLU A 151 19.37 -4.67 10.17
C GLU A 151 20.09 -5.20 8.93
N LEU A 152 19.47 -6.15 8.22
CA LEU A 152 20.00 -6.69 6.96
C LEU A 152 20.28 -5.57 5.94
N PHE A 153 19.35 -4.65 5.77
CA PHE A 153 19.51 -3.57 4.79
C PHE A 153 20.61 -2.57 5.21
N LEU A 154 20.67 -2.23 6.49
CA LEU A 154 21.70 -1.33 7.00
C LEU A 154 23.10 -1.95 6.91
N GLU A 155 23.28 -3.22 7.24
CA GLU A 155 24.54 -3.96 7.10
C GLU A 155 25.02 -4.04 5.64
N ASN A 156 24.10 -3.97 4.68
CA ASN A 156 24.39 -3.93 3.24
C ASN A 156 24.43 -2.50 2.65
N ASN A 157 24.64 -1.49 3.48
CA ASN A 157 24.78 -0.08 3.10
C ASN A 157 23.56 0.53 2.38
N LEU A 158 22.34 0.03 2.63
CA LEU A 158 21.14 0.71 2.21
C LEU A 158 20.84 1.86 3.18
N ILE A 159 20.50 3.01 2.65
CA ILE A 159 20.11 4.20 3.41
C ILE A 159 18.66 4.04 3.83
N GLU A 160 18.35 4.17 5.12
CA GLU A 160 16.97 4.22 5.60
C GLU A 160 16.40 5.64 5.38
N ARG A 161 15.26 5.71 4.72
CA ARG A 161 14.48 6.92 4.56
C ARG A 161 13.15 6.77 5.26
N PHE A 162 12.74 7.79 5.99
CA PHE A 162 11.50 7.76 6.76
C PHE A 162 10.37 8.46 6.02
N GLY A 163 9.18 7.96 6.27
CA GLY A 163 7.92 8.56 5.89
C GLY A 163 6.92 8.44 7.05
N TYR A 164 5.67 8.72 6.77
CA TYR A 164 4.60 8.55 7.75
C TYR A 164 3.29 8.17 7.10
N LYS A 165 2.43 7.56 7.90
CA LYS A 165 1.02 7.28 7.60
C LYS A 165 0.19 7.41 8.86
N PHE A 166 -1.11 7.25 8.75
CA PHE A 166 -2.03 7.30 9.87
C PHE A 166 -2.78 5.98 9.97
N ILE A 167 -2.79 5.37 11.15
CA ILE A 167 -3.44 4.08 11.42
C ILE A 167 -4.48 4.28 12.52
N TRP A 168 -5.67 3.77 12.33
CA TRP A 168 -6.64 3.68 13.39
C TRP A 168 -6.47 2.36 14.14
N LYS A 169 -6.56 2.44 15.47
CA LYS A 169 -6.46 1.29 16.37
C LYS A 169 -7.76 1.11 17.13
N ASN A 170 -8.34 -0.08 17.05
CA ASN A 170 -9.44 -0.47 17.90
C ASN A 170 -8.94 -0.62 19.33
N LYS A 171 -9.48 0.21 20.24
CA LYS A 171 -9.18 0.17 21.68
C LYS A 171 -10.27 -0.62 22.42
N GLU A 172 -10.68 -1.74 21.83
CA GLU A 172 -11.72 -2.64 22.37
C GLU A 172 -13.10 -1.98 22.44
N TYR A 173 -13.39 -1.08 21.49
CA TYR A 173 -14.72 -0.49 21.39
C TYR A 173 -15.75 -1.57 21.07
N GLU A 174 -16.89 -1.53 21.75
CA GLU A 174 -18.04 -2.41 21.49
C GLU A 174 -18.99 -1.77 20.48
N THR A 175 -19.10 -0.46 20.50
CA THR A 175 -19.98 0.34 19.64
C THR A 175 -19.27 1.53 19.02
N PHE A 176 -19.85 2.10 17.96
CA PHE A 176 -19.37 3.36 17.39
C PHE A 176 -19.49 4.53 18.39
N ASP A 177 -20.47 4.49 19.30
CA ASP A 177 -20.60 5.51 20.35
C ASP A 177 -19.46 5.42 21.37
N ASP A 178 -18.93 4.24 21.70
CA ASP A 178 -17.74 4.11 22.54
C ASP A 178 -16.53 4.76 21.87
N TYR A 179 -16.35 4.54 20.57
CA TYR A 179 -15.34 5.24 19.80
C TYR A 179 -15.56 6.76 19.81
N LEU A 180 -16.80 7.25 19.70
CA LEU A 180 -17.09 8.67 19.77
C LEU A 180 -16.78 9.29 21.15
N ASN A 181 -16.90 8.51 22.21
CA ASN A 181 -16.68 8.98 23.57
C ASN A 181 -15.23 9.32 23.90
N ILE A 182 -14.24 8.84 23.13
CA ILE A 182 -12.84 9.26 23.29
C ILE A 182 -12.61 10.72 22.91
N PHE A 183 -13.47 11.32 22.06
CA PHE A 183 -13.28 12.67 21.54
C PHE A 183 -13.84 13.74 22.47
N LYS A 184 -13.19 14.90 22.52
CA LYS A 184 -13.74 16.11 23.11
C LYS A 184 -15.06 16.50 22.46
N SER A 185 -15.95 17.13 23.23
CA SER A 185 -17.32 17.45 22.81
C SER A 185 -17.42 18.12 21.44
N ARG A 186 -16.52 19.05 21.14
CA ARG A 186 -16.48 19.75 19.85
C ARG A 186 -16.22 18.78 18.69
N GLN A 187 -15.22 17.92 18.82
CA GLN A 187 -14.85 16.98 17.76
C GLN A 187 -15.90 15.88 17.60
N ARG A 188 -16.44 15.36 18.70
CA ARG A 188 -17.58 14.44 18.69
C ARG A 188 -18.78 15.02 17.94
N LYS A 189 -19.12 16.28 18.19
CA LYS A 189 -20.18 16.98 17.48
C LYS A 189 -19.88 17.10 15.98
N ASN A 190 -18.62 17.37 15.61
CA ASN A 190 -18.23 17.45 14.19
C ASN A 190 -18.42 16.11 13.47
N ILE A 191 -17.97 15.01 14.07
CA ILE A 191 -18.15 13.66 13.48
C ILE A 191 -19.65 13.33 13.35
N LYS A 192 -20.45 13.59 14.40
CA LYS A 192 -21.90 13.38 14.34
C LYS A 192 -22.57 14.24 13.24
N ASN A 193 -22.13 15.47 13.06
CA ASN A 193 -22.65 16.34 12.00
C ASN A 193 -22.25 15.87 10.60
N GLU A 194 -21.02 15.40 10.40
CA GLU A 194 -20.59 14.82 9.12
C GLU A 194 -21.46 13.61 8.74
N ARG A 195 -21.68 12.68 9.68
CA ARG A 195 -22.57 11.53 9.48
C ARG A 195 -24.03 11.95 9.25
N LYS A 196 -24.51 12.94 10.02
CA LYS A 196 -25.87 13.46 9.88
C LYS A 196 -26.13 14.06 8.51
N LYS A 197 -25.18 14.82 7.93
CA LYS A 197 -25.32 15.36 6.57
C LYS A 197 -25.60 14.27 5.54
N ILE A 198 -24.95 13.11 5.67
CA ILE A 198 -25.14 11.99 4.76
C ILE A 198 -26.51 11.31 4.97
N SER A 199 -26.91 11.12 6.23
CA SER A 199 -28.23 10.55 6.54
C SER A 199 -29.39 11.47 6.16
N ASP A 200 -29.23 12.79 6.32
CA ASP A 200 -30.25 13.80 5.92
C ASP A 200 -30.49 13.82 4.39
N LEU A 201 -29.51 13.34 3.60
CA LEU A 201 -29.64 13.13 2.15
C LEU A 201 -30.22 11.75 1.80
N ASN A 202 -30.71 10.98 2.77
CA ASN A 202 -31.18 9.61 2.60
C ASN A 202 -30.16 8.67 1.93
N ILE A 203 -28.84 8.94 2.10
CA ILE A 203 -27.80 8.06 1.63
C ILE A 203 -27.59 6.94 2.65
N THR A 204 -27.73 5.70 2.19
CA THR A 204 -27.51 4.47 2.96
C THR A 204 -26.24 3.75 2.53
N PHE A 205 -25.81 2.75 3.30
CA PHE A 205 -24.60 2.00 2.97
C PHE A 205 -24.86 0.54 2.81
N GLN A 206 -24.37 -0.03 1.69
CA GLN A 206 -24.37 -1.46 1.41
C GLN A 206 -22.92 -1.97 1.52
N ILE A 207 -22.66 -2.84 2.49
CA ILE A 207 -21.36 -3.46 2.68
C ILE A 207 -21.37 -4.82 1.97
N LYS A 208 -20.48 -4.98 1.00
CA LYS A 208 -20.32 -6.22 0.22
C LYS A 208 -18.97 -6.85 0.58
N GLU A 209 -19.01 -7.96 1.30
CA GLU A 209 -17.85 -8.79 1.61
C GLU A 209 -17.60 -9.80 0.47
N SER A 210 -16.41 -10.39 0.44
CA SER A 210 -15.91 -11.26 -0.64
C SER A 210 -16.95 -12.20 -1.27
N ASP A 211 -17.71 -12.95 -0.47
CA ASP A 211 -18.65 -13.94 -0.98
C ASP A 211 -19.87 -13.31 -1.66
N SER A 212 -20.27 -12.12 -1.20
CA SER A 212 -21.42 -11.39 -1.74
C SER A 212 -21.08 -10.48 -2.93
N LEU A 213 -19.79 -10.29 -3.26
CA LEU A 213 -19.38 -9.47 -4.39
C LEU A 213 -19.66 -10.16 -5.72
N THR A 214 -20.36 -9.46 -6.61
CA THR A 214 -20.64 -9.89 -7.99
C THR A 214 -19.73 -9.16 -9.00
N LEU A 215 -19.72 -9.59 -10.25
CA LEU A 215 -18.96 -8.86 -11.29
C LEU A 215 -19.53 -7.46 -11.54
N GLU A 216 -20.85 -7.29 -11.44
CA GLU A 216 -21.50 -5.99 -11.55
C GLU A 216 -21.05 -5.03 -10.43
N ASP A 217 -20.84 -5.53 -9.20
CA ASP A 217 -20.30 -4.72 -8.10
C ASP A 217 -18.91 -4.17 -8.45
N TRP A 218 -18.06 -4.97 -9.09
CA TRP A 218 -16.74 -4.55 -9.53
C TRP A 218 -16.80 -3.55 -10.68
N GLU A 219 -17.69 -3.72 -11.63
CA GLU A 219 -17.89 -2.79 -12.73
C GLU A 219 -18.40 -1.43 -12.23
N GLU A 220 -19.35 -1.43 -11.28
CA GLU A 220 -19.82 -0.19 -10.64
C GLU A 220 -18.70 0.49 -9.84
N PHE A 221 -17.97 -0.27 -9.03
CA PHE A 221 -16.84 0.27 -8.29
C PHE A 221 -15.76 0.87 -9.21
N PHE A 222 -15.46 0.20 -10.31
CA PHE A 222 -14.48 0.67 -11.27
C PHE A 222 -14.87 2.01 -11.91
N LYS A 223 -16.14 2.24 -12.19
CA LYS A 223 -16.63 3.55 -12.68
C LYS A 223 -16.28 4.66 -11.69
N PHE A 224 -16.55 4.46 -10.40
CA PHE A 224 -16.24 5.43 -9.36
C PHE A 224 -14.74 5.65 -9.21
N TYR A 225 -13.97 4.57 -9.18
CA TYR A 225 -12.51 4.62 -9.10
C TYR A 225 -11.92 5.41 -10.26
N LYS A 226 -12.36 5.16 -11.48
CA LYS A 226 -11.93 5.84 -12.69
C LYS A 226 -12.22 7.34 -12.62
N ASN A 227 -13.41 7.74 -12.19
CA ASN A 227 -13.80 9.14 -12.04
C ASN A 227 -12.81 9.94 -11.17
N THR A 228 -12.32 9.35 -10.07
CA THR A 228 -11.35 9.99 -9.17
C THR A 228 -10.04 10.39 -9.87
N TYR A 229 -9.64 9.65 -10.89
CA TYR A 229 -8.45 9.97 -11.70
C TYR A 229 -8.79 10.94 -12.84
N GLU A 230 -9.92 10.75 -13.51
CA GLU A 230 -10.35 11.59 -14.63
C GLU A 230 -10.60 13.06 -14.18
N GLU A 231 -11.16 13.26 -12.99
CA GLU A 231 -11.29 14.59 -12.37
C GLU A 231 -9.95 15.32 -12.18
N ARG A 232 -8.86 14.56 -12.09
CA ARG A 232 -7.48 15.07 -11.95
C ARG A 232 -6.70 15.05 -13.26
N LEU A 233 -7.34 14.73 -14.39
CA LEU A 233 -6.70 14.55 -15.70
C LEU A 233 -5.59 13.50 -15.66
N GLN A 234 -5.75 12.45 -14.86
CA GLN A 234 -4.82 11.35 -14.69
C GLN A 234 -5.42 10.04 -15.21
N ARG A 235 -4.55 9.10 -15.58
CA ARG A 235 -4.97 7.72 -15.88
C ARG A 235 -4.97 6.90 -14.58
N PRO A 236 -6.01 6.08 -14.36
CA PRO A 236 -6.01 5.14 -13.24
C PRO A 236 -4.85 4.14 -13.37
N TYR A 237 -4.23 3.79 -12.26
CA TYR A 237 -3.19 2.76 -12.22
C TYR A 237 -3.73 1.36 -12.50
N LEU A 238 -4.96 1.10 -12.10
CA LEU A 238 -5.63 -0.19 -12.24
C LEU A 238 -6.74 -0.10 -13.28
N ASN A 239 -6.94 -1.16 -14.04
CA ASN A 239 -8.00 -1.27 -15.05
C ASN A 239 -9.10 -2.24 -14.58
N ILE A 240 -10.17 -2.38 -15.36
CA ILE A 240 -11.30 -3.26 -15.01
C ILE A 240 -10.88 -4.74 -14.94
N ASP A 241 -9.90 -5.15 -15.75
CA ASP A 241 -9.45 -6.54 -15.77
C ASP A 241 -8.73 -6.91 -14.47
N PHE A 242 -8.02 -5.98 -13.83
CA PHE A 242 -7.50 -6.19 -12.49
C PHE A 242 -8.61 -6.51 -11.49
N PHE A 243 -9.70 -5.75 -11.48
CA PHE A 243 -10.82 -6.00 -10.56
C PHE A 243 -11.53 -7.32 -10.87
N LYS A 244 -11.61 -7.72 -12.15
CA LYS A 244 -12.10 -9.05 -12.53
C LYS A 244 -11.17 -10.17 -12.06
N GLU A 245 -9.85 -9.98 -12.11
CA GLU A 245 -8.90 -10.93 -11.53
C GLU A 245 -9.05 -11.02 -10.00
N ILE A 246 -9.15 -9.88 -9.29
CA ILE A 246 -9.43 -9.88 -7.85
C ILE A 246 -10.72 -10.62 -7.51
N HIS A 247 -11.76 -10.50 -8.34
CA HIS A 247 -13.00 -11.26 -8.16
C HIS A 247 -12.78 -12.79 -8.19
N LYS A 248 -11.92 -13.30 -9.07
CA LYS A 248 -11.58 -14.74 -9.12
C LYS A 248 -10.96 -15.22 -7.81
N PHE A 249 -10.13 -14.37 -7.18
CA PHE A 249 -9.39 -14.65 -5.95
C PHE A 249 -10.04 -14.07 -4.69
N LYS A 250 -11.31 -13.66 -4.74
CA LYS A 250 -11.96 -12.94 -3.64
C LYS A 250 -11.98 -13.70 -2.31
N LYS A 251 -11.99 -15.04 -2.32
CA LYS A 251 -11.94 -15.86 -1.10
C LYS A 251 -10.58 -15.74 -0.38
N THR A 252 -9.50 -15.67 -1.15
CA THR A 252 -8.12 -15.55 -0.64
C THR A 252 -7.82 -14.12 -0.22
N LEU A 253 -8.13 -13.15 -1.06
CA LEU A 253 -7.80 -11.74 -0.86
C LEU A 253 -8.76 -10.98 0.06
N LYS A 254 -9.96 -11.53 0.29
CA LYS A 254 -10.99 -10.99 1.19
C LYS A 254 -11.28 -9.50 0.98
N PRO A 255 -11.62 -9.08 -0.25
CA PRO A 255 -12.04 -7.71 -0.49
C PRO A 255 -13.37 -7.41 0.19
N VAL A 256 -13.55 -6.16 0.59
CA VAL A 256 -14.82 -5.60 1.05
C VAL A 256 -15.02 -4.24 0.40
N ILE A 257 -16.21 -4.00 -0.14
CA ILE A 257 -16.59 -2.72 -0.74
C ILE A 257 -17.74 -2.11 0.08
N PHE A 258 -17.53 -0.88 0.50
CA PHE A 258 -18.54 -0.04 1.12
C PHE A 258 -19.17 0.82 0.04
N PHE A 259 -20.38 0.50 -0.41
CA PHE A 259 -21.12 1.31 -1.37
C PHE A 259 -22.04 2.29 -0.67
N ALA A 260 -21.97 3.57 -1.04
CA ALA A 260 -23.00 4.54 -0.73
C ALA A 260 -24.13 4.43 -1.75
N VAL A 261 -25.37 4.36 -1.26
CA VAL A 261 -26.58 4.17 -2.07
C VAL A 261 -27.55 5.30 -1.84
N HIS A 262 -28.03 5.92 -2.91
CA HIS A 262 -29.05 6.97 -2.91
C HIS A 262 -30.08 6.65 -4.00
N ASP A 263 -31.37 6.65 -3.65
CA ASP A 263 -32.47 6.27 -4.56
C ASP A 263 -32.20 4.94 -5.28
N ASP A 264 -31.87 3.91 -4.51
CA ASP A 264 -31.54 2.55 -4.98
C ASP A 264 -30.37 2.44 -5.95
N LYS A 265 -29.60 3.52 -6.14
CA LYS A 265 -28.42 3.54 -7.00
C LYS A 265 -27.16 3.69 -6.17
N LYS A 266 -26.14 2.92 -6.50
CA LYS A 266 -24.80 3.13 -5.99
C LYS A 266 -24.24 4.44 -6.54
N ILE A 267 -23.75 5.31 -5.67
CA ILE A 267 -23.22 6.63 -6.04
C ILE A 267 -21.75 6.81 -5.70
N ALA A 268 -21.22 5.96 -4.84
CA ALA A 268 -19.81 5.96 -4.44
C ALA A 268 -19.40 4.60 -3.89
N GLY A 269 -18.10 4.36 -3.81
CA GLY A 269 -17.57 3.13 -3.23
C GLY A 269 -16.17 3.30 -2.66
N SER A 270 -15.89 2.57 -1.57
CA SER A 270 -14.56 2.41 -0.98
C SER A 270 -14.19 0.93 -0.94
N LEU A 271 -13.08 0.58 -1.60
CA LEU A 271 -12.54 -0.78 -1.61
C LEU A 271 -11.51 -0.94 -0.51
N CYS A 272 -11.73 -1.93 0.32
CA CYS A 272 -10.80 -2.39 1.33
C CYS A 272 -10.46 -3.88 1.16
N PHE A 273 -9.42 -4.34 1.85
CA PHE A 273 -9.05 -5.75 1.94
C PHE A 273 -8.89 -6.14 3.41
N ILE A 274 -9.35 -7.32 3.77
CA ILE A 274 -9.26 -7.82 5.16
C ILE A 274 -8.01 -8.69 5.29
N GLY A 275 -7.05 -8.22 6.11
CA GLY A 275 -5.92 -9.01 6.56
C GLY A 275 -6.24 -9.83 7.82
N ASN A 276 -5.19 -10.30 8.51
CA ASN A 276 -5.37 -11.06 9.75
C ASN A 276 -6.01 -10.22 10.86
N ASP A 277 -5.48 -9.03 11.10
CA ASP A 277 -5.90 -8.11 12.16
C ASP A 277 -6.10 -6.67 11.68
N THR A 278 -6.01 -6.45 10.38
CA THR A 278 -5.99 -5.11 9.76
C THR A 278 -6.95 -5.04 8.58
N LEU A 279 -7.80 -4.02 8.56
CA LEU A 279 -8.56 -3.58 7.40
C LEU A 279 -7.69 -2.62 6.58
N TYR A 280 -7.47 -2.92 5.32
CA TYR A 280 -6.65 -2.10 4.42
C TYR A 280 -7.53 -1.35 3.42
N GLY A 281 -7.78 -0.06 3.65
CA GLY A 281 -8.43 0.83 2.68
C GLY A 281 -7.47 1.19 1.55
N ARG A 282 -7.92 1.04 0.30
CA ARG A 282 -7.04 1.24 -0.86
C ARG A 282 -7.56 2.18 -1.91
N HIS A 283 -8.78 2.02 -2.34
CA HIS A 283 -9.32 2.79 -3.44
C HIS A 283 -10.69 3.36 -3.09
N TRP A 284 -10.95 4.53 -3.62
CA TRP A 284 -12.19 5.27 -3.45
C TRP A 284 -12.60 5.92 -4.75
N GLY A 285 -13.88 6.10 -4.93
CA GLY A 285 -14.42 6.96 -5.95
C GLY A 285 -15.92 7.22 -5.78
N SER A 286 -16.41 8.24 -6.49
CA SER A 286 -17.81 8.63 -6.46
C SER A 286 -18.25 9.20 -7.80
N SER A 287 -19.56 9.17 -8.05
CA SER A 287 -20.18 9.86 -9.19
C SER A 287 -20.45 11.34 -8.93
N PHE A 288 -20.49 11.74 -7.65
CA PHE A 288 -20.88 13.08 -7.25
C PHE A 288 -19.98 13.62 -6.14
N ASN A 289 -19.69 14.90 -6.16
CA ASN A 289 -18.99 15.57 -5.08
C ASN A 289 -20.02 16.00 -4.01
N ILE A 290 -20.22 15.16 -2.99
CA ILE A 290 -21.11 15.39 -1.85
C ILE A 290 -20.25 15.63 -0.61
N ASP A 291 -20.49 16.74 0.09
CA ASP A 291 -19.78 17.06 1.34
C ASP A 291 -19.92 15.93 2.36
N SER A 292 -18.79 15.55 2.95
CA SER A 292 -18.65 14.47 3.94
C SER A 292 -18.84 13.03 3.42
N LEU A 293 -19.23 12.81 2.17
CA LEU A 293 -19.43 11.45 1.61
C LEU A 293 -18.14 10.63 1.63
N HIS A 294 -17.02 11.23 1.26
CA HIS A 294 -15.72 10.60 1.35
C HIS A 294 -15.38 10.14 2.78
N PHE A 295 -15.64 10.99 3.77
CA PHE A 295 -15.33 10.67 5.17
C PHE A 295 -16.22 9.56 5.71
N GLU A 296 -17.50 9.61 5.39
CA GLU A 296 -18.44 8.55 5.80
C GLU A 296 -18.04 7.23 5.18
N THR A 297 -17.86 7.18 3.85
CA THR A 297 -17.63 5.93 3.13
C THR A 297 -16.24 5.34 3.39
N CYS A 298 -15.18 6.18 3.44
CA CYS A 298 -13.80 5.70 3.56
C CYS A 298 -13.33 5.54 5.01
N PHE A 299 -13.93 6.25 5.98
CA PHE A 299 -13.44 6.20 7.36
C PHE A 299 -14.49 5.70 8.33
N TYR A 300 -15.67 6.34 8.42
CA TYR A 300 -16.63 5.97 9.46
C TYR A 300 -17.23 4.59 9.24
N GLN A 301 -17.57 4.22 8.01
CA GLN A 301 -18.02 2.88 7.68
C GLN A 301 -16.93 1.82 7.94
N GLY A 302 -15.67 2.12 7.60
CA GLY A 302 -14.53 1.25 7.88
C GLY A 302 -14.25 1.08 9.37
N ILE A 303 -14.33 2.15 10.17
CA ILE A 303 -14.17 2.10 11.63
C ILE A 303 -15.29 1.27 12.27
N GLU A 304 -16.54 1.53 11.89
CA GLU A 304 -17.71 0.79 12.39
C GLU A 304 -17.63 -0.70 12.03
N PHE A 305 -17.18 -1.00 10.81
CA PHE A 305 -16.91 -2.38 10.38
C PHE A 305 -15.81 -3.04 11.23
N CYS A 306 -14.70 -2.32 11.50
CA CYS A 306 -13.63 -2.84 12.36
C CYS A 306 -14.10 -3.10 13.78
N ILE A 307 -14.96 -2.24 14.36
CA ILE A 307 -15.55 -2.44 15.69
C ILE A 307 -16.40 -3.70 15.67
N ASN A 308 -17.34 -3.82 14.73
CA ASN A 308 -18.27 -4.94 14.64
C ASN A 308 -17.58 -6.29 14.39
N LYS A 309 -16.51 -6.30 13.60
CA LYS A 309 -15.73 -7.52 13.27
C LYS A 309 -14.56 -7.77 14.25
N LYS A 310 -14.36 -6.90 15.24
CA LYS A 310 -13.23 -6.93 16.20
C LYS A 310 -11.86 -6.91 15.51
N ILE A 311 -11.77 -6.19 14.39
CA ILE A 311 -10.52 -5.96 13.67
C ILE A 311 -9.71 -4.93 14.44
N LYS A 312 -8.42 -5.22 14.66
CA LYS A 312 -7.55 -4.45 15.56
C LYS A 312 -7.06 -3.15 14.96
N TYR A 313 -6.76 -3.14 13.66
CA TYR A 313 -6.19 -2.00 12.97
C TYR A 313 -6.98 -1.65 11.70
N PHE A 314 -7.00 -0.35 11.38
CA PHE A 314 -7.43 0.11 10.07
C PHE A 314 -6.34 0.97 9.45
N ASP A 315 -5.80 0.52 8.31
CA ASP A 315 -4.85 1.23 7.46
C ASP A 315 -5.60 1.85 6.27
N PRO A 316 -5.91 3.15 6.29
CA PRO A 316 -6.69 3.80 5.23
C PRO A 316 -5.81 4.29 4.07
N GLY A 317 -4.59 3.79 3.96
CA GLY A 317 -3.59 4.25 3.00
C GLY A 317 -2.77 5.45 3.47
N VAL A 318 -1.84 5.88 2.63
CA VAL A 318 -0.97 7.04 2.89
C VAL A 318 -1.71 8.36 2.70
N GLN A 319 -1.15 9.46 3.25
CA GLN A 319 -1.63 10.85 3.19
C GLN A 319 -2.91 11.16 3.96
N GLY A 320 -3.10 12.44 4.26
CA GLY A 320 -4.34 13.01 4.79
C GLY A 320 -4.33 13.29 6.29
N GLU A 321 -3.94 14.50 6.68
CA GLU A 321 -3.97 14.99 8.08
C GLU A 321 -5.40 15.00 8.68
N HIS A 322 -6.44 15.09 7.82
CA HIS A 322 -7.83 14.99 8.26
C HIS A 322 -8.13 13.68 9.01
N LYS A 323 -7.30 12.65 8.87
CA LYS A 323 -7.38 11.38 9.61
C LYS A 323 -7.16 11.57 11.12
N ILE A 324 -6.29 12.50 11.53
CA ILE A 324 -6.00 12.79 12.95
C ILE A 324 -7.30 13.16 13.69
N ARG A 325 -8.11 14.01 13.09
CA ARG A 325 -9.41 14.45 13.66
C ARG A 325 -10.43 13.32 13.77
N ARG A 326 -10.14 12.16 13.18
CA ARG A 326 -10.95 10.93 13.20
C ARG A 326 -10.29 9.81 14.00
N GLY A 327 -9.35 10.16 14.89
CA GLY A 327 -8.72 9.22 15.82
C GLY A 327 -7.70 8.28 15.18
N PHE A 328 -7.23 8.56 13.96
CA PHE A 328 -6.08 7.85 13.41
C PHE A 328 -4.81 8.43 14.02
N GLU A 329 -3.92 7.56 14.44
CA GLU A 329 -2.65 7.88 15.07
C GLU A 329 -1.51 7.89 14.02
N PRO A 330 -0.56 8.83 14.12
CA PRO A 330 0.58 8.85 13.21
C PRO A 330 1.48 7.64 13.45
N LYS A 331 1.94 7.04 12.38
CA LYS A 331 2.89 5.92 12.38
C LYS A 331 4.02 6.22 11.42
N ARG A 332 5.26 6.07 11.86
CA ARG A 332 6.46 6.15 11.03
C ARG A 332 6.50 4.95 10.07
N THR A 333 6.95 5.19 8.84
CA THR A 333 7.22 4.16 7.83
C THR A 333 8.65 4.28 7.37
N SER A 334 9.21 3.18 6.85
CA SER A 334 10.57 3.15 6.30
C SER A 334 10.57 2.71 4.84
N SER A 335 11.55 3.19 4.11
CA SER A 335 12.04 2.66 2.85
C SER A 335 13.56 2.59 2.89
N PHE A 336 14.16 1.70 2.10
CA PHE A 336 15.60 1.51 2.07
C PHE A 336 16.13 1.68 0.66
N HIS A 337 17.29 2.31 0.52
CA HIS A 337 17.79 2.76 -0.77
C HIS A 337 19.29 2.43 -0.90
N TYR A 338 19.60 1.53 -1.81
CA TYR A 338 20.98 1.29 -2.23
C TYR A 338 21.31 2.22 -3.40
N ILE A 339 22.38 2.98 -3.27
CA ILE A 339 22.89 3.87 -4.30
C ILE A 339 24.32 3.42 -4.61
N LYS A 340 24.59 3.11 -5.87
CA LYS A 340 25.88 2.55 -6.31
C LYS A 340 27.01 3.55 -6.11
N GLU A 341 26.86 4.75 -6.62
CA GLU A 341 27.89 5.81 -6.59
C GLU A 341 28.00 6.49 -5.24
N ASN A 342 29.24 6.54 -4.70
CA ASN A 342 29.50 7.05 -3.36
C ASN A 342 29.10 8.52 -3.15
N ASP A 343 29.43 9.40 -4.11
CA ASP A 343 29.12 10.84 -3.96
C ASP A 343 27.61 11.08 -3.93
N PHE A 344 26.87 10.36 -4.78
CA PHE A 344 25.42 10.46 -4.80
C PHE A 344 24.81 9.80 -3.58
N ARG A 345 25.37 8.67 -3.12
CA ARG A 345 24.96 8.00 -1.87
C ARG A 345 25.10 8.94 -0.67
N ASN A 346 26.24 9.63 -0.55
CA ASN A 346 26.48 10.58 0.54
C ASN A 346 25.46 11.73 0.51
N ALA A 347 25.22 12.31 -0.67
CA ALA A 347 24.24 13.38 -0.83
C ALA A 347 22.81 12.93 -0.47
N ILE A 348 22.41 11.70 -0.83
CA ILE A 348 21.12 11.12 -0.47
C ILE A 348 21.06 10.86 1.03
N ASN A 349 22.12 10.35 1.65
CA ASN A 349 22.17 10.11 3.09
C ASN A 349 21.97 11.42 3.87
N GLU A 350 22.71 12.48 3.52
CA GLU A 350 22.51 13.81 4.14
C GLU A 350 21.09 14.36 3.95
N PHE A 351 20.50 14.13 2.78
CA PHE A 351 19.09 14.50 2.52
C PHE A 351 18.14 13.75 3.45
N CYS A 352 18.30 12.42 3.59
CA CYS A 352 17.46 11.57 4.43
C CYS A 352 17.60 11.94 5.92
N GLU A 353 18.80 12.26 6.40
CA GLU A 353 19.02 12.72 7.78
C GLU A 353 18.29 14.04 8.08
N LYS A 354 18.34 15.00 7.14
CA LYS A 354 17.60 16.27 7.28
C LYS A 354 16.08 16.04 7.25
N GLU A 355 15.60 15.20 6.32
CA GLU A 355 14.19 14.86 6.19
C GLU A 355 13.68 14.14 7.45
N GLU A 356 14.49 13.27 8.07
CA GLU A 356 14.14 12.58 9.31
C GLU A 356 13.83 13.56 10.45
N VAL A 357 14.63 14.60 10.60
CA VAL A 357 14.40 15.63 11.63
C VAL A 357 13.04 16.31 11.42
N GLU A 358 12.72 16.66 10.19
CA GLU A 358 11.42 17.27 9.86
C GLU A 358 10.24 16.32 10.08
N ILE A 359 10.38 15.05 9.67
CA ILE A 359 9.36 14.03 9.89
C ILE A 359 9.12 13.80 11.38
N ASN A 360 10.17 13.70 12.19
CA ASN A 360 10.06 13.54 13.64
C ASN A 360 9.37 14.74 14.29
N ARG A 361 9.68 15.97 13.85
CA ARG A 361 9.00 17.19 14.30
C ARG A 361 7.51 17.17 13.92
N TYR A 362 7.19 16.76 12.70
CA TYR A 362 5.83 16.64 12.20
C TYR A 362 5.03 15.59 12.99
N LEU A 363 5.57 14.39 13.21
CA LEU A 363 4.91 13.33 13.97
C LEU A 363 4.58 13.78 15.40
N LYS A 364 5.51 14.45 16.08
CA LYS A 364 5.26 15.05 17.40
C LYS A 364 4.15 16.11 17.37
N ALA A 365 4.08 16.90 16.29
CA ALA A 365 2.98 17.87 16.12
C ALA A 365 1.64 17.15 15.91
N CYS A 366 1.60 16.08 15.12
CA CYS A 366 0.41 15.26 14.92
C CYS A 366 -0.08 14.61 16.21
N GLU A 367 0.83 14.08 17.05
CA GLU A 367 0.48 13.54 18.37
C GLU A 367 -0.17 14.60 19.26
N ARG A 368 0.38 15.83 19.30
CA ARG A 368 -0.22 16.95 20.04
C ARG A 368 -1.60 17.32 19.51
N LEU A 369 -1.80 17.32 18.18
CA LEU A 369 -3.11 17.56 17.57
C LEU A 369 -4.10 16.46 17.92
N SER A 370 -3.66 15.20 17.97
CA SER A 370 -4.50 14.08 18.44
C SER A 370 -5.00 14.34 19.87
N LEU A 371 -4.11 14.75 20.79
CA LEU A 371 -4.48 15.10 22.17
C LEU A 371 -5.45 16.29 22.29
N ILE A 372 -5.49 17.19 21.30
CA ILE A 372 -6.46 18.31 21.26
C ILE A 372 -7.85 17.80 20.87
N HIS A 373 -7.95 16.75 20.08
CA HIS A 373 -9.20 16.21 19.60
C HIS A 373 -9.76 15.07 20.46
N ILE A 374 -8.89 14.32 21.14
CA ILE A 374 -9.20 13.18 22.03
C ILE A 374 -9.16 13.57 23.54
#